data_055deb303677277ef06d4d1a3b73a81e
#
_entry.id   055deb303677277ef06d4d1a3b73a81e
#
_cell.length_a   1.000
_cell.length_b   1.000
_cell.length_c   1.000
_cell.angle_alpha   90.00
_cell.angle_beta   90.00
_cell.angle_gamma   90.00
#
_symmetry.space_group_name_H-M   'P 1'
#
loop_
_entity.id
_entity.type
_entity.pdbx_description
1 polymer ?
#
loop_
_entity_poly.entity_id
_entity_poly.type
_entity_poly.pdbx_seq_one_letter_code
_entity_poly.pdbx_strand_id
1 'polypeptide(L)'
;AKNLDMIEPGLMLQKKEQYLKNDNGASGFVDIFARDQKGRIVIIEIKKSDAAARQGLQELAKYAALVRARSLIKSTEYRLIILSVEWHELLTPFSEFYHNTRYALKGGKISLGNDGLPEHIKWISPLPKQAERSFSRRHFIWEYNDIKKARAGAQAGTQYMQRIGLHNFIFAVITLADGSHGISHLVYFSQQEESAEFYQEIINRRFFGEDLEEFNEWLEGMSEPSDILGELADKVWEDNEE
;
A
#
# COMPACT_ATOMS: atom_id res chain seq x y z
N ALA A 1 -3.34 12.31 33.64
CA ALA A 1 -4.46 11.40 33.89
C ALA A 1 -5.72 12.07 34.44
N LYS A 2 -5.65 13.31 34.93
CA LYS A 2 -6.86 14.03 35.33
C LYS A 2 -7.77 14.41 34.15
N ASN A 3 -7.28 14.32 32.91
CA ASN A 3 -7.97 14.76 31.67
C ASN A 3 -7.99 13.68 30.57
N LEU A 4 -8.33 12.43 30.92
CA LEU A 4 -8.51 11.39 29.89
C LEU A 4 -9.68 11.70 28.95
N ASP A 5 -10.69 12.45 29.44
CA ASP A 5 -11.80 12.90 28.59
C ASP A 5 -11.36 13.87 27.48
N MET A 6 -10.18 14.50 27.60
CA MET A 6 -9.57 15.25 26.50
C MET A 6 -9.12 14.34 25.35
N ILE A 7 -8.71 13.12 25.67
CA ILE A 7 -8.34 12.11 24.66
C ILE A 7 -9.62 11.55 24.05
N GLU A 8 -10.45 10.91 24.87
CA GLU A 8 -11.78 10.47 24.47
C GLU A 8 -12.71 10.46 25.69
N PRO A 9 -13.95 10.97 25.54
CA PRO A 9 -14.92 10.96 26.63
C PRO A 9 -15.18 9.55 27.15
N GLY A 10 -15.17 9.37 28.45
CA GLY A 10 -15.49 8.11 29.11
C GLY A 10 -14.36 7.08 29.12
N LEU A 11 -13.11 7.49 28.85
CA LEU A 11 -11.95 6.65 29.10
C LEU A 11 -11.73 6.49 30.61
N MET A 12 -11.65 5.24 31.05
CA MET A 12 -11.41 4.89 32.45
C MET A 12 -9.94 4.48 32.63
N LEU A 13 -9.19 5.26 33.40
CA LEU A 13 -7.82 4.94 33.76
C LEU A 13 -7.77 3.64 34.56
N GLN A 14 -6.99 2.68 34.08
CA GLN A 14 -6.68 1.46 34.83
C GLN A 14 -5.33 1.63 35.56
N LYS A 15 -4.29 2.07 34.83
CA LYS A 15 -2.97 2.30 35.39
C LYS A 15 -2.16 3.27 34.53
N LYS A 16 -1.30 4.06 35.20
CA LYS A 16 -0.19 4.79 34.58
C LYS A 16 1.08 3.97 34.70
N GLU A 17 1.97 4.12 33.72
CA GLU A 17 3.26 3.43 33.70
C GLU A 17 3.11 1.92 33.98
N GLN A 18 2.15 1.30 33.24
CA GLN A 18 1.89 -0.13 33.40
C GLN A 18 3.09 -0.92 32.94
N TYR A 19 3.77 -1.59 33.89
CA TYR A 19 4.84 -2.52 33.57
C TYR A 19 4.31 -3.73 32.81
N LEU A 20 4.90 -4.01 31.67
CA LEU A 20 4.69 -5.22 30.88
C LEU A 20 5.98 -6.00 30.82
N LYS A 21 6.04 -7.12 31.53
CA LYS A 21 7.17 -8.05 31.48
C LYS A 21 7.25 -8.66 30.07
N ASN A 22 8.44 -8.81 29.57
CA ASN A 22 8.71 -9.55 28.33
C ASN A 22 9.72 -10.66 28.64
N ASP A 23 9.29 -11.90 28.50
CA ASP A 23 10.13 -13.06 28.80
C ASP A 23 11.14 -13.37 27.66
N ASN A 24 10.92 -12.79 26.48
CA ASN A 24 11.74 -12.99 25.28
C ASN A 24 12.53 -11.72 24.86
N GLY A 25 12.63 -10.72 25.72
CA GLY A 25 13.32 -9.47 25.39
C GLY A 25 13.10 -8.35 26.41
N ALA A 26 13.33 -7.10 25.98
CA ALA A 26 13.18 -5.96 26.87
C ALA A 26 11.73 -5.75 27.28
N SER A 27 11.47 -5.74 28.55
CA SER A 27 10.21 -5.28 29.17
C SER A 27 9.98 -3.80 28.91
N GLY A 28 8.84 -3.25 29.31
CA GLY A 28 8.56 -1.83 29.16
C GLY A 28 7.39 -1.35 29.99
N PHE A 29 7.16 -0.04 29.93
CA PHE A 29 6.09 0.63 30.64
C PHE A 29 5.19 1.32 29.62
N VAL A 30 3.91 1.00 29.66
CA VAL A 30 2.88 1.74 28.91
C VAL A 30 2.57 3.02 29.66
N ASP A 31 2.64 4.18 29.03
CA ASP A 31 2.39 5.46 29.66
C ASP A 31 0.99 5.52 30.30
N ILE A 32 -0.06 5.13 29.54
CA ILE A 32 -1.43 5.07 30.05
C ILE A 32 -2.09 3.76 29.58
N PHE A 33 -2.56 2.99 30.54
CA PHE A 33 -3.37 1.82 30.33
C PHE A 33 -4.80 2.11 30.81
N ALA A 34 -5.77 2.08 29.89
CA ALA A 34 -7.14 2.49 30.14
C ALA A 34 -8.14 1.49 29.57
N ARG A 35 -9.44 1.70 29.86
CA ARG A 35 -10.57 1.04 29.20
C ARG A 35 -11.51 2.08 28.61
N ASP A 36 -12.09 1.77 27.46
CA ASP A 36 -13.17 2.59 26.89
C ASP A 36 -14.55 2.13 27.40
N GLN A 37 -15.59 2.87 26.99
CA GLN A 37 -16.98 2.58 27.38
C GLN A 37 -17.48 1.21 26.91
N LYS A 38 -16.84 0.60 25.91
CA LYS A 38 -17.16 -0.77 25.44
C LYS A 38 -16.34 -1.84 26.17
N GLY A 39 -15.59 -1.45 27.20
CA GLY A 39 -14.73 -2.35 27.97
C GLY A 39 -13.43 -2.74 27.28
N ARG A 40 -13.12 -2.21 26.08
CA ARG A 40 -11.89 -2.52 25.35
C ARG A 40 -10.69 -1.90 26.05
N ILE A 41 -9.58 -2.60 26.04
CA ILE A 41 -8.30 -2.09 26.52
C ILE A 41 -7.81 -0.98 25.57
N VAL A 42 -7.36 0.14 26.14
CA VAL A 42 -6.77 1.26 25.40
C VAL A 42 -5.35 1.46 25.90
N ILE A 43 -4.38 1.27 25.03
CA ILE A 43 -2.96 1.49 25.27
C ILE A 43 -2.59 2.83 24.65
N ILE A 44 -2.10 3.76 25.47
CA ILE A 44 -1.77 5.12 25.02
C ILE A 44 -0.30 5.37 25.30
N GLU A 45 0.41 5.81 24.28
CA GLU A 45 1.81 6.21 24.30
C GLU A 45 1.92 7.70 24.00
N ILE A 46 2.73 8.42 24.79
CA ILE A 46 2.86 9.88 24.71
C ILE A 46 4.32 10.25 24.44
N LYS A 47 4.55 11.01 23.37
CA LYS A 47 5.89 11.45 22.99
C LYS A 47 5.97 12.97 22.86
N LYS A 48 7.12 13.54 23.24
CA LYS A 48 7.34 14.99 23.25
C LYS A 48 8.10 15.48 22.00
N SER A 49 8.74 14.59 21.24
CA SER A 49 9.51 14.94 20.06
C SER A 49 9.36 13.91 18.96
N ASP A 50 9.65 14.28 17.72
CA ASP A 50 9.61 13.40 16.55
C ASP A 50 10.53 12.18 16.69
N ALA A 51 11.75 12.37 17.20
CA ALA A 51 12.69 11.26 17.39
C ALA A 51 12.15 10.24 18.39
N ALA A 52 11.56 10.67 19.51
CA ALA A 52 10.90 9.81 20.48
C ALA A 52 9.60 9.19 19.91
N ALA A 53 8.89 9.91 19.05
CA ALA A 53 7.63 9.45 18.48
C ALA A 53 7.79 8.24 17.56
N ARG A 54 8.87 8.16 16.74
CA ARG A 54 9.18 6.98 15.95
C ARG A 54 9.38 5.73 16.80
N GLN A 55 10.10 5.85 17.91
CA GLN A 55 10.26 4.78 18.89
C GLN A 55 8.90 4.39 19.52
N GLY A 56 8.00 5.35 19.72
CA GLY A 56 6.67 5.12 20.29
C GLY A 56 5.82 4.14 19.50
N LEU A 57 5.90 4.12 18.15
CA LEU A 57 5.19 3.13 17.32
C LEU A 57 5.72 1.72 17.56
N GLN A 58 7.03 1.55 17.69
CA GLN A 58 7.63 0.25 18.00
C GLN A 58 7.23 -0.21 19.41
N GLU A 59 7.19 0.70 20.37
CA GLU A 59 6.73 0.44 21.73
C GLU A 59 5.26 0.02 21.75
N LEU A 60 4.38 0.73 21.04
CA LEU A 60 2.97 0.34 20.91
C LEU A 60 2.81 -1.05 20.31
N ALA A 61 3.54 -1.38 19.24
CA ALA A 61 3.52 -2.70 18.62
C ALA A 61 3.96 -3.78 19.61
N LYS A 62 5.04 -3.55 20.35
CA LYS A 62 5.53 -4.42 21.42
C LYS A 62 4.48 -4.62 22.49
N TYR A 63 3.90 -3.56 23.00
CA TYR A 63 2.90 -3.62 24.08
C TYR A 63 1.63 -4.35 23.63
N ALA A 64 1.17 -4.11 22.42
CA ALA A 64 0.06 -4.85 21.85
C ALA A 64 0.33 -6.35 21.78
N ALA A 65 1.55 -6.74 21.39
CA ALA A 65 1.95 -8.15 21.36
C ALA A 65 2.02 -8.76 22.76
N LEU A 66 2.57 -8.04 23.75
CA LEU A 66 2.67 -8.52 25.13
C LEU A 66 1.30 -8.68 25.81
N VAL A 67 0.39 -7.71 25.60
CA VAL A 67 -0.99 -7.80 26.10
C VAL A 67 -1.71 -8.97 25.49
N ARG A 68 -1.60 -9.18 24.17
CA ARG A 68 -2.20 -10.31 23.48
C ARG A 68 -1.69 -11.65 23.99
N ALA A 69 -0.37 -11.79 24.15
CA ALA A 69 0.25 -13.05 24.61
C ALA A 69 -0.24 -13.47 25.99
N ARG A 70 -0.54 -12.50 26.87
CA ARG A 70 -0.94 -12.77 28.27
C ARG A 70 -2.44 -12.95 28.46
N SER A 71 -3.25 -12.32 27.62
CA SER A 71 -4.67 -12.15 27.91
C SER A 71 -5.57 -12.99 27.00
N LEU A 72 -5.03 -13.64 25.96
CA LEU A 72 -5.77 -14.40 24.94
C LEU A 72 -6.91 -13.59 24.29
N ILE A 73 -6.86 -12.25 24.38
CA ILE A 73 -7.88 -11.36 23.84
C ILE A 73 -7.69 -11.14 22.34
N LYS A 74 -8.80 -10.90 21.64
CA LYS A 74 -8.82 -10.61 20.20
C LYS A 74 -8.28 -9.22 19.92
N SER A 75 -7.75 -9.00 18.73
CA SER A 75 -7.28 -7.68 18.27
C SER A 75 -8.36 -6.59 18.31
N THR A 76 -9.63 -6.97 18.21
CA THR A 76 -10.79 -6.07 18.30
C THR A 76 -11.11 -5.61 19.72
N GLU A 77 -10.54 -6.27 20.74
CA GLU A 77 -10.79 -5.96 22.16
C GLU A 77 -9.80 -4.97 22.74
N TYR A 78 -8.87 -4.48 21.94
CA TYR A 78 -7.98 -3.39 22.35
C TYR A 78 -7.67 -2.40 21.22
N ARG A 79 -7.27 -1.24 21.61
CA ARG A 79 -7.01 -0.08 20.76
C ARG A 79 -5.69 0.56 21.15
N LEU A 80 -5.03 1.12 20.16
CA LEU A 80 -3.75 1.81 20.34
C LEU A 80 -3.93 3.28 20.04
N ILE A 81 -3.33 4.12 20.87
CA ILE A 81 -3.32 5.58 20.66
C ILE A 81 -1.88 6.06 20.82
N ILE A 82 -1.37 6.77 19.83
CA ILE A 82 -0.14 7.53 19.95
C ILE A 82 -0.44 9.02 19.98
N LEU A 83 0.08 9.69 20.99
CA LEU A 83 -0.04 11.13 21.16
C LEU A 83 1.34 11.76 21.09
N SER A 84 1.52 12.79 20.25
CA SER A 84 2.79 13.49 20.14
C SER A 84 2.57 15.00 19.98
N VAL A 85 3.52 15.78 20.47
CA VAL A 85 3.56 17.24 20.23
C VAL A 85 4.00 17.54 18.80
N GLU A 86 4.91 16.75 18.26
CA GLU A 86 5.44 16.87 16.90
C GLU A 86 4.99 15.69 16.05
N TRP A 87 4.74 15.96 14.76
CA TRP A 87 4.19 14.96 13.81
C TRP A 87 4.88 14.95 12.44
N HIS A 88 5.90 15.77 12.24
CA HIS A 88 6.57 15.87 10.95
C HIS A 88 7.19 14.51 10.52
N GLU A 89 8.02 13.95 11.39
CA GLU A 89 8.70 12.66 11.14
C GLU A 89 7.82 11.45 11.46
N LEU A 90 6.72 11.65 12.17
CA LEU A 90 5.86 10.56 12.62
C LEU A 90 4.75 10.22 11.62
N LEU A 91 4.33 11.15 10.77
CA LEU A 91 3.14 10.98 9.92
C LEU A 91 3.27 9.80 8.96
N THR A 92 4.40 9.68 8.26
CA THR A 92 4.64 8.58 7.32
C THR A 92 4.70 7.21 8.02
N PRO A 93 5.54 6.97 9.04
CA PRO A 93 5.57 5.67 9.72
C PRO A 93 4.27 5.35 10.47
N PHE A 94 3.55 6.35 10.97
CA PHE A 94 2.22 6.17 11.54
C PHE A 94 1.22 5.67 10.49
N SER A 95 1.21 6.28 9.29
CA SER A 95 0.30 5.91 8.22
C SER A 95 0.57 4.49 7.74
N GLU A 96 1.83 4.11 7.57
CA GLU A 96 2.23 2.75 7.23
C GLU A 96 1.80 1.74 8.30
N PHE A 97 2.03 2.05 9.57
CA PHE A 97 1.58 1.19 10.67
C PHE A 97 0.06 1.12 10.75
N TYR A 98 -0.66 2.22 10.49
CA TYR A 98 -2.12 2.27 10.46
C TYR A 98 -2.72 1.33 9.42
N HIS A 99 -2.17 1.31 8.20
CA HIS A 99 -2.67 0.49 7.11
C HIS A 99 -2.33 -1.00 7.23
N ASN A 100 -1.25 -1.33 7.91
CA ASN A 100 -0.74 -2.70 8.02
C ASN A 100 -1.02 -3.36 9.37
N THR A 101 -1.48 -2.60 10.36
CA THR A 101 -1.82 -3.17 11.67
C THR A 101 -3.24 -3.75 11.67
N ARG A 102 -3.42 -4.81 12.45
CA ARG A 102 -4.75 -5.38 12.73
C ARG A 102 -5.48 -4.67 13.88
N TYR A 103 -4.83 -3.72 14.52
CA TYR A 103 -5.33 -3.04 15.71
C TYR A 103 -6.02 -1.72 15.33
N ALA A 104 -7.06 -1.35 16.08
CA ALA A 104 -7.61 -0.01 15.97
C ALA A 104 -6.58 1.00 16.49
N LEU A 105 -5.96 1.75 15.59
CA LEU A 105 -4.93 2.75 15.87
C LEU A 105 -5.47 4.15 15.67
N LYS A 106 -5.15 5.06 16.59
CA LYS A 106 -5.38 6.51 16.43
C LYS A 106 -4.11 7.28 16.74
N GLY A 107 -3.90 8.36 16.01
CA GLY A 107 -2.83 9.32 16.23
C GLY A 107 -3.40 10.69 16.59
N GLY A 108 -2.81 11.37 17.58
CA GLY A 108 -3.24 12.70 17.97
C GLY A 108 -2.06 13.64 18.20
N LYS A 109 -2.14 14.86 17.64
CA LYS A 109 -1.20 15.95 17.94
C LYS A 109 -1.67 16.70 19.18
N ILE A 110 -0.81 16.77 20.18
CA ILE A 110 -1.05 17.53 21.41
C ILE A 110 -0.58 18.98 21.21
N SER A 111 -1.45 19.92 21.49
CA SER A 111 -1.06 21.33 21.70
C SER A 111 -0.89 21.58 23.18
N LEU A 112 0.18 22.27 23.56
CA LEU A 112 0.48 22.64 24.92
C LEU A 112 0.09 24.11 25.15
N GLY A 113 -0.52 24.39 26.29
CA GLY A 113 -0.78 25.75 26.75
C GLY A 113 0.51 26.45 27.22
N ASN A 114 0.38 27.71 27.61
CA ASN A 114 1.49 28.51 28.11
C ASN A 114 2.11 27.97 29.41
N ASP A 115 1.36 27.17 30.15
CA ASP A 115 1.80 26.45 31.36
C ASP A 115 2.48 25.10 31.06
N GLY A 116 2.63 24.74 29.77
CA GLY A 116 3.19 23.47 29.31
C GLY A 116 2.28 22.28 29.52
N LEU A 117 1.02 22.48 29.88
CA LEU A 117 0.03 21.42 30.03
C LEU A 117 -0.72 21.18 28.71
N PRO A 118 -1.19 19.93 28.43
CA PRO A 118 -2.01 19.64 27.28
C PRO A 118 -3.32 20.45 27.29
N GLU A 119 -3.57 21.20 26.23
CA GLU A 119 -4.74 22.04 26.06
C GLU A 119 -5.72 21.47 25.05
N HIS A 120 -5.20 20.89 23.98
CA HIS A 120 -6.01 20.37 22.89
C HIS A 120 -5.34 19.16 22.20
N ILE A 121 -6.16 18.26 21.67
CA ILE A 121 -5.71 17.14 20.82
C ILE A 121 -6.39 17.26 19.46
N LYS A 122 -5.58 17.40 18.41
CA LYS A 122 -6.02 17.29 17.03
C LYS A 122 -5.75 15.89 16.53
N TRP A 123 -6.80 15.16 16.15
CA TRP A 123 -6.66 13.84 15.56
C TRP A 123 -6.01 13.92 14.19
N ILE A 124 -5.11 12.99 13.90
CA ILE A 124 -4.36 12.90 12.67
C ILE A 124 -5.01 11.87 11.76
N SER A 125 -5.32 12.28 10.53
CA SER A 125 -5.68 11.35 9.48
C SER A 125 -4.41 10.74 8.89
N PRO A 126 -4.35 9.41 8.71
CA PRO A 126 -3.22 8.79 8.02
C PRO A 126 -3.16 9.28 6.57
N LEU A 127 -1.99 9.24 5.97
CA LEU A 127 -1.83 9.40 4.53
C LEU A 127 -2.62 8.30 3.82
N PRO A 128 -3.12 8.55 2.60
CA PRO A 128 -3.77 7.50 1.81
C PRO A 128 -2.86 6.27 1.68
N LYS A 129 -3.44 5.08 1.72
CA LYS A 129 -2.69 3.86 1.41
C LYS A 129 -2.22 3.97 -0.04
N GLN A 130 -0.91 3.84 -0.25
CA GLN A 130 -0.39 3.74 -1.60
C GLN A 130 -0.92 2.45 -2.24
N ALA A 131 -1.36 2.55 -3.48
CA ALA A 131 -1.75 1.38 -4.23
C ALA A 131 -0.56 0.41 -4.31
N GLU A 132 -0.78 -0.83 -3.96
CA GLU A 132 0.20 -1.88 -4.22
C GLU A 132 0.27 -2.08 -5.74
N ARG A 133 1.45 -2.46 -6.22
CA ARG A 133 1.61 -2.81 -7.62
C ARG A 133 0.61 -3.92 -7.97
N SER A 134 -0.20 -3.67 -8.97
CA SER A 134 -1.18 -4.62 -9.49
C SER A 134 -0.91 -4.89 -10.97
N PHE A 135 -1.35 -6.04 -11.46
CA PHE A 135 -1.40 -6.24 -12.90
C PHE A 135 -2.51 -5.39 -13.49
N SER A 136 -2.27 -4.88 -14.71
CA SER A 136 -3.31 -4.25 -15.51
C SER A 136 -4.50 -5.20 -15.66
N ARG A 137 -5.70 -4.63 -15.71
CA ARG A 137 -6.92 -5.40 -16.00
C ARG A 137 -6.98 -5.86 -17.46
N ARG A 138 -6.14 -5.30 -18.31
CA ARG A 138 -5.98 -5.70 -19.71
C ARG A 138 -5.03 -6.88 -19.80
N HIS A 139 -5.48 -7.93 -20.45
CA HIS A 139 -4.74 -9.14 -20.73
C HIS A 139 -4.85 -9.44 -22.22
N PHE A 140 -3.75 -9.83 -22.85
CA PHE A 140 -3.72 -10.16 -24.27
C PHE A 140 -3.40 -11.63 -24.42
N ILE A 141 -4.08 -12.29 -25.34
CA ILE A 141 -3.91 -13.72 -25.63
C ILE A 141 -3.86 -13.88 -27.14
N TRP A 142 -2.76 -14.45 -27.63
CA TRP A 142 -2.59 -14.82 -29.02
C TRP A 142 -2.55 -16.32 -29.14
N GLU A 143 -3.17 -16.87 -30.22
CA GLU A 143 -3.38 -18.26 -30.43
C GLU A 143 -2.40 -18.80 -31.48
N TYR A 144 -1.81 -19.95 -31.21
CA TYR A 144 -0.83 -20.60 -32.07
C TYR A 144 -1.13 -22.09 -32.23
N ASN A 145 -0.81 -22.61 -33.40
CA ASN A 145 -0.86 -24.06 -33.73
C ASN A 145 0.52 -24.75 -33.61
N ASP A 146 1.57 -23.97 -33.32
CA ASP A 146 2.96 -24.48 -33.28
C ASP A 146 3.72 -23.82 -32.09
N ILE A 147 4.39 -24.66 -31.30
CA ILE A 147 5.12 -24.20 -30.09
C ILE A 147 6.33 -23.31 -30.44
N LYS A 148 6.97 -23.53 -31.62
CA LYS A 148 8.12 -22.73 -32.02
C LYS A 148 7.66 -21.33 -32.40
N LYS A 149 6.53 -21.22 -33.12
CA LYS A 149 5.91 -19.93 -33.45
C LYS A 149 5.44 -19.20 -32.17
N ALA A 150 4.78 -19.91 -31.26
CA ALA A 150 4.37 -19.33 -29.99
C ALA A 150 5.57 -18.76 -29.18
N ARG A 151 6.67 -19.49 -29.09
CA ARG A 151 7.90 -19.03 -28.43
C ARG A 151 8.56 -17.89 -29.16
N ALA A 152 8.59 -17.89 -30.47
CA ALA A 152 9.13 -16.78 -31.26
C ALA A 152 8.30 -15.51 -31.07
N GLY A 153 6.97 -15.60 -31.08
CA GLY A 153 6.07 -14.48 -30.80
C GLY A 153 6.27 -13.91 -29.38
N ALA A 154 6.32 -14.77 -28.35
CA ALA A 154 6.59 -14.33 -27.00
C ALA A 154 7.97 -13.63 -26.85
N GLN A 155 8.98 -14.14 -27.56
CA GLN A 155 10.32 -13.52 -27.56
C GLN A 155 10.32 -12.18 -28.29
N ALA A 156 9.68 -12.07 -29.45
CA ALA A 156 9.56 -10.82 -30.20
C ALA A 156 8.82 -9.77 -29.38
N GLY A 157 7.65 -10.14 -28.80
CA GLY A 157 6.91 -9.26 -27.90
C GLY A 157 7.74 -8.79 -26.71
N THR A 158 8.49 -9.69 -26.06
CA THR A 158 9.39 -9.34 -24.95
C THR A 158 10.43 -8.30 -25.37
N GLN A 159 11.10 -8.52 -26.50
CA GLN A 159 12.12 -7.62 -27.02
C GLN A 159 11.53 -6.25 -27.39
N TYR A 160 10.34 -6.26 -27.98
CA TYR A 160 9.65 -5.02 -28.32
C TYR A 160 9.30 -4.20 -27.07
N MET A 161 8.63 -4.81 -26.07
CA MET A 161 8.25 -4.14 -24.84
C MET A 161 9.48 -3.55 -24.12
N GLN A 162 10.56 -4.30 -24.02
CA GLN A 162 11.82 -3.80 -23.46
C GLN A 162 12.40 -2.63 -24.25
N ARG A 163 12.34 -2.69 -25.58
CA ARG A 163 12.84 -1.63 -26.47
C ARG A 163 12.06 -0.32 -26.29
N ILE A 164 10.75 -0.37 -26.05
CA ILE A 164 9.93 0.80 -25.79
C ILE A 164 9.99 1.30 -24.34
N GLY A 165 10.70 0.59 -23.46
CA GLY A 165 10.90 1.01 -22.07
C GLY A 165 9.91 0.39 -21.07
N LEU A 166 9.09 -0.57 -21.49
CA LEU A 166 8.23 -1.35 -20.60
C LEU A 166 9.04 -2.50 -20.00
N HIS A 167 9.06 -2.65 -18.68
CA HIS A 167 9.89 -3.64 -18.00
C HIS A 167 9.13 -4.57 -17.06
N ASN A 168 7.98 -4.13 -16.54
CA ASN A 168 7.23 -4.90 -15.55
C ASN A 168 6.08 -5.67 -16.20
N PHE A 169 6.40 -6.70 -16.99
CA PHE A 169 5.44 -7.51 -17.72
C PHE A 169 5.77 -8.99 -17.68
N ILE A 170 4.81 -9.81 -18.08
CA ILE A 170 4.91 -11.26 -18.24
C ILE A 170 4.45 -11.65 -19.64
N PHE A 171 5.28 -12.40 -20.36
CA PHE A 171 4.86 -13.25 -21.47
C PHE A 171 4.92 -14.70 -21.02
N ALA A 172 3.81 -15.43 -21.15
CA ALA A 172 3.73 -16.84 -20.82
C ALA A 172 3.27 -17.64 -22.03
N VAL A 173 4.01 -18.69 -22.38
CA VAL A 173 3.59 -19.66 -23.42
C VAL A 173 2.89 -20.82 -22.72
N ILE A 174 1.61 -21.01 -23.02
CA ILE A 174 0.74 -22.01 -22.41
C ILE A 174 0.43 -23.07 -23.46
N THR A 175 0.69 -24.35 -23.15
CA THR A 175 0.27 -25.47 -23.99
C THR A 175 -1.07 -26.00 -23.49
N LEU A 176 -2.03 -26.11 -24.39
CA LEU A 176 -3.35 -26.66 -24.10
C LEU A 176 -3.30 -28.18 -24.13
N ALA A 177 -3.88 -28.83 -23.13
CA ALA A 177 -3.90 -30.29 -23.02
C ALA A 177 -4.75 -30.94 -24.12
N ASP A 178 -5.88 -30.28 -24.46
CA ASP A 178 -6.80 -30.69 -25.49
C ASP A 178 -6.94 -29.54 -26.50
N GLY A 179 -6.04 -29.52 -27.50
CA GLY A 179 -6.10 -28.53 -28.59
C GLY A 179 -7.40 -28.67 -29.39
N SER A 180 -8.28 -27.67 -29.29
CA SER A 180 -9.51 -27.62 -30.10
C SER A 180 -9.36 -26.62 -31.24
N HIS A 181 -9.93 -26.94 -32.41
CA HIS A 181 -9.95 -26.04 -33.57
C HIS A 181 -8.58 -25.67 -34.16
N GLY A 182 -7.56 -26.54 -33.96
CA GLY A 182 -6.20 -26.32 -34.47
C GLY A 182 -5.32 -25.45 -33.60
N ILE A 183 -5.83 -24.94 -32.49
CA ILE A 183 -5.09 -24.14 -31.50
C ILE A 183 -4.50 -25.09 -30.47
N SER A 184 -3.20 -25.08 -30.29
CA SER A 184 -2.50 -25.94 -29.31
C SER A 184 -1.69 -25.14 -28.27
N HIS A 185 -1.45 -23.87 -28.56
CA HIS A 185 -0.65 -23.02 -27.72
C HIS A 185 -1.25 -21.61 -27.63
N LEU A 186 -1.08 -20.97 -26.45
CA LEU A 186 -1.43 -19.58 -26.22
C LEU A 186 -0.17 -18.82 -25.82
N VAL A 187 -0.03 -17.59 -26.30
CA VAL A 187 0.88 -16.61 -25.75
C VAL A 187 0.04 -15.63 -24.94
N TYR A 188 0.25 -15.60 -23.64
CA TYR A 188 -0.42 -14.69 -22.72
C TYR A 188 0.51 -13.55 -22.37
N PHE A 189 0.00 -12.32 -22.41
CA PHE A 189 0.69 -11.13 -21.98
C PHE A 189 -0.10 -10.40 -20.90
N SER A 190 0.60 -9.95 -19.90
CA SER A 190 0.07 -9.02 -18.89
C SER A 190 1.18 -8.12 -18.39
N GLN A 191 0.85 -6.91 -18.03
CA GLN A 191 1.78 -5.91 -17.52
C GLN A 191 1.33 -5.42 -16.13
N GLN A 192 2.30 -4.95 -15.33
CA GLN A 192 2.00 -4.16 -14.15
C GLN A 192 1.31 -2.87 -14.57
N GLU A 193 0.23 -2.51 -13.87
CA GLU A 193 -0.44 -1.24 -14.08
C GLU A 193 0.48 -0.08 -13.70
N GLU A 194 0.64 0.86 -14.62
CA GLU A 194 1.47 2.06 -14.45
C GLU A 194 0.59 3.32 -14.52
N SER A 195 1.13 4.47 -14.18
CA SER A 195 0.38 5.72 -14.25
C SER A 195 0.21 6.22 -15.68
N ALA A 196 -0.79 7.07 -15.92
CA ALA A 196 -1.00 7.69 -17.22
C ALA A 196 0.23 8.48 -17.69
N GLU A 197 0.92 9.17 -16.76
CA GLU A 197 2.13 9.93 -17.04
C GLU A 197 3.26 9.03 -17.53
N PHE A 198 3.38 7.82 -16.99
CA PHE A 198 4.37 6.83 -17.43
C PHE A 198 4.16 6.43 -18.88
N TYR A 199 2.93 6.10 -19.26
CA TYR A 199 2.60 5.75 -20.65
C TYR A 199 2.78 6.94 -21.59
N GLN A 200 2.37 8.12 -21.17
CA GLN A 200 2.56 9.34 -21.95
C GLN A 200 4.04 9.64 -22.24
N GLU A 201 4.92 9.37 -21.25
CA GLU A 201 6.36 9.53 -21.44
C GLU A 201 6.91 8.54 -22.48
N ILE A 202 6.44 7.29 -22.49
CA ILE A 202 6.81 6.29 -23.49
C ILE A 202 6.36 6.74 -24.88
N ILE A 203 5.11 7.18 -25.03
CA ILE A 203 4.54 7.64 -26.29
C ILE A 203 5.34 8.82 -26.82
N ASN A 204 5.58 9.84 -26.00
CA ASN A 204 6.34 11.03 -26.39
C ASN A 204 7.79 10.72 -26.81
N ARG A 205 8.37 9.65 -26.29
CA ARG A 205 9.73 9.23 -26.67
C ARG A 205 9.78 8.42 -27.97
N ARG A 206 8.67 7.81 -28.36
CA ARG A 206 8.65 6.78 -29.42
C ARG A 206 7.95 7.23 -30.67
N PHE A 207 6.91 8.05 -30.56
CA PHE A 207 6.10 8.47 -31.67
C PHE A 207 6.36 9.94 -31.97
N PHE A 208 6.36 10.32 -33.26
CA PHE A 208 6.66 11.67 -33.73
C PHE A 208 5.71 12.04 -34.86
N GLY A 209 5.47 13.34 -35.04
CA GLY A 209 4.63 13.85 -36.14
C GLY A 209 3.18 13.37 -36.02
N GLU A 210 2.62 12.94 -37.15
CA GLU A 210 1.22 12.51 -37.27
C GLU A 210 0.88 11.35 -36.33
N ASP A 211 1.77 10.38 -36.17
CA ASP A 211 1.56 9.25 -35.24
C ASP A 211 1.41 9.70 -33.79
N LEU A 212 2.14 10.72 -33.37
CA LEU A 212 2.03 11.26 -32.03
C LEU A 212 0.73 12.05 -31.84
N GLU A 213 0.29 12.77 -32.87
CA GLU A 213 -0.98 13.53 -32.84
C GLU A 213 -2.16 12.56 -32.74
N GLU A 214 -2.19 11.50 -33.57
CA GLU A 214 -3.20 10.44 -33.52
C GLU A 214 -3.26 9.75 -32.15
N PHE A 215 -2.10 9.42 -31.57
CA PHE A 215 -2.03 8.85 -30.22
C PHE A 215 -2.56 9.80 -29.14
N ASN A 216 -2.29 11.08 -29.22
CA ASN A 216 -2.74 12.05 -28.24
C ASN A 216 -4.26 12.27 -28.34
N GLU A 217 -4.84 12.35 -29.54
CA GLU A 217 -6.28 12.43 -29.75
C GLU A 217 -7.00 11.21 -29.16
N TRP A 218 -6.40 10.05 -29.35
CA TRP A 218 -6.92 8.78 -28.86
C TRP A 218 -6.84 8.69 -27.33
N LEU A 219 -5.74 9.16 -26.71
CA LEU A 219 -5.57 9.24 -25.24
C LEU A 219 -6.63 10.12 -24.56
N GLU A 220 -7.07 11.20 -25.20
CA GLU A 220 -8.14 12.06 -24.66
C GLU A 220 -9.49 11.33 -24.50
N GLY A 221 -9.71 10.27 -25.27
CA GLY A 221 -10.91 9.44 -25.23
C GLY A 221 -10.86 8.28 -24.23
N MET A 222 -9.70 8.00 -23.62
CA MET A 222 -9.51 6.84 -22.74
C MET A 222 -10.00 7.07 -21.33
N SER A 223 -10.61 6.03 -20.77
CA SER A 223 -11.10 6.05 -19.40
C SER A 223 -10.07 5.53 -18.37
N GLU A 224 -9.13 4.70 -18.79
CA GLU A 224 -8.13 4.09 -17.91
C GLU A 224 -6.73 4.04 -18.59
N PRO A 225 -5.63 4.25 -17.83
CA PRO A 225 -4.26 4.16 -18.38
C PRO A 225 -3.92 2.82 -19.04
N SER A 226 -4.54 1.73 -18.57
CA SER A 226 -4.36 0.40 -19.13
C SER A 226 -4.89 0.22 -20.56
N ASP A 227 -5.71 1.15 -21.04
CA ASP A 227 -6.21 1.13 -22.43
C ASP A 227 -5.08 1.40 -23.42
N ILE A 228 -4.09 2.20 -23.04
CA ILE A 228 -2.89 2.51 -23.82
C ILE A 228 -2.09 1.22 -24.14
N LEU A 229 -2.06 0.26 -23.21
CA LEU A 229 -1.40 -1.02 -23.41
C LEU A 229 -1.98 -1.82 -24.58
N GLY A 230 -3.29 -1.69 -24.82
CA GLY A 230 -3.94 -2.35 -25.96
C GLY A 230 -3.32 -1.94 -27.26
N GLU A 231 -3.28 -0.64 -27.50
CA GLU A 231 -2.74 -0.10 -28.76
C GLU A 231 -1.23 -0.33 -28.91
N LEU A 232 -0.47 -0.20 -27.81
CA LEU A 232 0.95 -0.53 -27.85
C LEU A 232 1.19 -2.01 -28.15
N ALA A 233 0.32 -2.92 -27.69
CA ALA A 233 0.42 -4.33 -27.98
C ALA A 233 -0.02 -4.67 -29.41
N ASP A 234 -1.04 -4.02 -29.94
CA ASP A 234 -1.55 -4.22 -31.29
C ASP A 234 -0.54 -3.72 -32.34
N LYS A 235 0.08 -2.56 -32.13
CA LYS A 235 1.19 -2.09 -32.97
C LYS A 235 2.41 -3.01 -32.98
N VAL A 236 2.67 -3.76 -31.89
CA VAL A 236 3.72 -4.80 -31.86
C VAL A 236 3.44 -5.88 -32.87
N TRP A 237 2.18 -6.21 -33.06
CA TRP A 237 1.75 -7.31 -33.92
C TRP A 237 1.77 -6.90 -35.37
N GLU A 238 1.30 -5.70 -35.70
CA GLU A 238 1.32 -5.13 -37.06
C GLU A 238 2.75 -5.03 -37.60
N ASP A 239 3.72 -4.58 -36.78
CA ASP A 239 5.14 -4.48 -37.17
C ASP A 239 5.86 -5.84 -37.32
N ASN A 240 5.26 -6.96 -36.95
CA ASN A 240 5.88 -8.30 -37.00
C ASN A 240 5.12 -9.31 -37.88
N GLU A 241 4.10 -8.90 -38.65
CA GLU A 241 3.40 -9.78 -39.62
C GLU A 241 4.15 -9.91 -40.95
N GLU A 242 5.28 -9.20 -41.18
CA GLU A 242 6.20 -9.41 -42.30
C GLU A 242 7.32 -10.41 -41.88
#